data_b8539a94182ce7445c7b47ff7738ca88
#
_entry.id   b8539a94182ce7445c7b47ff7738ca88
#
_cell.length_a   1.000
_cell.length_b   1.000
_cell.length_c   1.000
_cell.angle_alpha   90.00
_cell.angle_beta   90.00
_cell.angle_gamma   90.00
#
_symmetry.space_group_name_H-M   'P 1'
#
loop_
_entity.id
_entity.type
_entity.pdbx_description
1 polymer ?
#
loop_
_entity_poly.entity_id
_entity_poly.type
_entity_poly.pdbx_seq_one_letter_code
_entity_poly.pdbx_strand_id
1 'polypeptide(L)'
;PPVKLSLRKKLLFSAITVPLVLVMLELALALFGVQPTLYESDPYVGFAPVPLFVEEERPDGTVQCVTARNKLRLFNAQTFPREKPPGTYRIFSVGGSTTHGRPYDDATSFSGWLREYLRATSTERRWEVINAGGVSYASYRAALLMEQLIQYEPDLFIIYSGHNEFLEERTYGDIKDIPEWVLRISTWAARSRAATLTSNAIQSVASSWSEPPRKNELNNEVDTQMIGLSAYRRDDALQENVLKH
;
A
#
# COMPACT_ATOMS: atom_id res chain seq x y z
N PRO A 1 -21.38 -27.70 45.59
CA PRO A 1 -20.12 -28.10 44.98
C PRO A 1 -20.03 -27.48 43.61
N PRO A 2 -18.90 -26.85 43.23
CA PRO A 2 -18.75 -26.25 41.92
C PRO A 2 -18.79 -27.33 40.82
N VAL A 3 -19.62 -27.12 39.82
CA VAL A 3 -19.73 -28.04 38.67
C VAL A 3 -18.42 -28.03 37.90
N LYS A 4 -17.65 -29.11 37.96
CA LYS A 4 -16.41 -29.27 37.17
C LYS A 4 -16.77 -29.58 35.71
N LEU A 5 -16.76 -28.57 34.87
CA LEU A 5 -16.92 -28.75 33.43
C LEU A 5 -15.75 -29.59 32.84
N SER A 6 -16.06 -30.54 31.95
CA SER A 6 -15.05 -31.30 31.22
C SER A 6 -14.21 -30.37 30.31
N LEU A 7 -12.96 -30.73 30.02
CA LEU A 7 -12.07 -29.94 29.17
C LEU A 7 -12.70 -29.63 27.80
N ARG A 8 -13.37 -30.60 27.19
CA ARG A 8 -14.09 -30.42 25.90
C ARG A 8 -15.16 -29.32 25.98
N LYS A 9 -15.95 -29.30 27.07
CA LYS A 9 -16.97 -28.26 27.27
C LYS A 9 -16.36 -26.89 27.50
N LYS A 10 -15.22 -26.79 28.22
CA LYS A 10 -14.50 -25.55 28.44
C LYS A 10 -13.95 -25.01 27.10
N LEU A 11 -13.33 -25.86 26.27
CA LEU A 11 -12.81 -25.50 24.95
C LEU A 11 -13.93 -25.04 24.02
N LEU A 12 -15.06 -25.77 23.97
CA LEU A 12 -16.19 -25.38 23.13
C LEU A 12 -16.78 -24.02 23.59
N PHE A 13 -16.94 -23.83 24.89
CA PHE A 13 -17.43 -22.56 25.44
C PHE A 13 -16.48 -21.41 25.12
N SER A 14 -15.16 -21.59 25.28
CA SER A 14 -14.18 -20.58 24.94
C SER A 14 -14.15 -20.29 23.43
N ALA A 15 -14.30 -21.31 22.58
CA ALA A 15 -14.33 -21.16 21.13
C ALA A 15 -15.54 -20.33 20.63
N ILE A 16 -16.62 -20.25 21.41
CA ILE A 16 -17.77 -19.42 21.10
C ILE A 16 -17.68 -18.05 21.77
N THR A 17 -17.33 -18.02 23.07
CA THR A 17 -17.37 -16.79 23.87
C THR A 17 -16.26 -15.80 23.46
N VAL A 18 -15.04 -16.30 23.19
CA VAL A 18 -13.92 -15.42 22.83
C VAL A 18 -14.19 -14.68 21.53
N PRO A 19 -14.56 -15.33 20.40
CA PRO A 19 -14.92 -14.60 19.18
C PRO A 19 -16.10 -13.65 19.38
N LEU A 20 -17.12 -14.04 20.13
CA LEU A 20 -18.27 -13.18 20.42
C LEU A 20 -17.84 -11.88 21.13
N VAL A 21 -17.02 -11.99 22.17
CA VAL A 21 -16.49 -10.83 22.91
C VAL A 21 -15.65 -9.95 22.00
N LEU A 22 -14.80 -10.54 21.14
CA LEU A 22 -14.00 -9.78 20.19
C LEU A 22 -14.87 -9.03 19.17
N VAL A 23 -15.89 -9.66 18.63
CA VAL A 23 -16.85 -9.00 17.71
C VAL A 23 -17.59 -7.87 18.42
N MET A 24 -18.06 -8.08 19.65
CA MET A 24 -18.71 -7.02 20.42
C MET A 24 -17.75 -5.84 20.69
N LEU A 25 -16.50 -6.12 21.00
CA LEU A 25 -15.47 -5.09 21.19
C LEU A 25 -15.26 -4.30 19.89
N GLU A 26 -15.09 -4.98 18.75
CA GLU A 26 -14.94 -4.33 17.44
C GLU A 26 -16.13 -3.42 17.10
N LEU A 27 -17.37 -3.89 17.36
CA LEU A 27 -18.58 -3.10 17.15
C LEU A 27 -18.64 -1.88 18.09
N ALA A 28 -18.30 -2.05 19.36
CA ALA A 28 -18.24 -0.95 20.31
C ALA A 28 -17.21 0.10 19.85
N LEU A 29 -16.01 -0.32 19.50
CA LEU A 29 -14.96 0.57 18.99
C LEU A 29 -15.38 1.29 17.70
N ALA A 30 -16.12 0.63 16.81
CA ALA A 30 -16.70 1.25 15.63
C ALA A 30 -17.69 2.36 15.97
N LEU A 31 -18.56 2.16 16.97
CA LEU A 31 -19.51 3.17 17.47
C LEU A 31 -18.79 4.38 18.08
N PHE A 32 -17.63 4.20 18.69
CA PHE A 32 -16.79 5.29 19.19
C PHE A 32 -15.92 5.95 18.11
N GLY A 33 -16.06 5.55 16.82
CA GLY A 33 -15.33 6.17 15.70
C GLY A 33 -13.86 5.75 15.59
N VAL A 34 -13.42 4.73 16.32
CA VAL A 34 -12.04 4.21 16.20
C VAL A 34 -11.85 3.60 14.82
N GLN A 35 -10.85 4.07 14.07
CA GLN A 35 -10.52 3.52 12.75
C GLN A 35 -9.37 2.53 12.85
N PRO A 36 -9.38 1.43 12.07
CA PRO A 36 -8.23 0.54 11.95
C PRO A 36 -7.01 1.28 11.35
N THR A 37 -5.80 0.87 11.71
CA THR A 37 -4.57 1.46 11.15
C THR A 37 -4.57 1.44 9.63
N LEU A 38 -4.98 0.32 9.02
CA LEU A 38 -5.04 0.19 7.55
C LEU A 38 -6.11 1.05 6.88
N TYR A 39 -6.99 1.71 7.61
CA TYR A 39 -7.96 2.62 7.01
C TYR A 39 -7.30 3.93 6.53
N GLU A 40 -6.37 4.48 7.33
CA GLU A 40 -5.74 5.77 7.08
C GLU A 40 -4.36 5.66 6.41
N SER A 41 -3.63 4.56 6.66
CA SER A 41 -2.26 4.41 6.17
C SER A 41 -1.92 2.95 5.88
N ASP A 42 -0.95 2.75 4.97
CA ASP A 42 -0.29 1.47 4.76
C ASP A 42 1.06 1.48 5.49
N PRO A 43 1.16 0.88 6.69
CA PRO A 43 2.39 0.87 7.46
C PRO A 43 3.51 0.04 6.81
N TYR A 44 3.14 -0.81 5.84
CA TYR A 44 4.08 -1.69 5.12
C TYR A 44 4.57 -1.08 3.81
N VAL A 45 4.11 0.10 3.45
CA VAL A 45 4.59 0.90 2.30
C VAL A 45 4.64 0.10 0.98
N GLY A 46 3.70 -0.83 0.80
CA GLY A 46 3.59 -1.66 -0.40
C GLY A 46 4.34 -3.00 -0.37
N PHE A 47 5.04 -3.35 0.71
CA PHE A 47 5.65 -4.67 0.87
C PHE A 47 4.64 -5.75 1.32
N ALA A 48 3.53 -5.36 1.92
CA ALA A 48 2.45 -6.26 2.27
C ALA A 48 1.33 -6.26 1.21
N PRO A 49 0.52 -7.33 1.13
CA PRO A 49 -0.58 -7.44 0.16
C PRO A 49 -1.78 -6.55 0.54
N VAL A 50 -1.54 -5.24 0.60
CA VAL A 50 -2.57 -4.21 0.80
C VAL A 50 -2.96 -3.65 -0.56
N PRO A 51 -4.22 -3.81 -1.00
CA PRO A 51 -4.65 -3.42 -2.33
C PRO A 51 -4.42 -1.92 -2.61
N LEU A 52 -3.96 -1.60 -3.84
CA LEU A 52 -3.91 -0.22 -4.31
C LEU A 52 -5.30 0.32 -4.61
N PHE A 53 -6.16 -0.50 -5.21
CA PHE A 53 -7.51 -0.11 -5.55
C PHE A 53 -8.54 -0.89 -4.74
N VAL A 54 -9.64 -0.22 -4.41
CA VAL A 54 -10.82 -0.80 -3.78
C VAL A 54 -12.03 -0.59 -4.68
N GLU A 55 -13.00 -1.48 -4.56
CA GLU A 55 -14.24 -1.40 -5.34
C GLU A 55 -15.25 -0.51 -4.61
N GLU A 56 -15.87 0.40 -5.35
CA GLU A 56 -16.95 1.24 -4.89
C GLU A 56 -18.14 1.12 -5.85
N GLU A 57 -19.32 0.82 -5.30
CA GLU A 57 -20.55 0.77 -6.05
C GLU A 57 -21.13 2.18 -6.18
N ARG A 58 -21.45 2.58 -7.41
CA ARG A 58 -22.11 3.85 -7.70
C ARG A 58 -23.63 3.74 -7.57
N PRO A 59 -24.33 4.87 -7.42
CA PRO A 59 -25.80 4.87 -7.34
C PRO A 59 -26.51 4.25 -8.55
N ASP A 60 -25.85 4.17 -9.70
CA ASP A 60 -26.35 3.53 -10.93
C ASP A 60 -26.10 2.02 -10.98
N GLY A 61 -25.54 1.42 -9.91
CA GLY A 61 -25.21 0.01 -9.83
C GLY A 61 -23.90 -0.39 -10.52
N THR A 62 -23.16 0.56 -11.09
CA THR A 62 -21.84 0.27 -11.66
C THR A 62 -20.76 0.20 -10.58
N VAL A 63 -19.83 -0.75 -10.73
CA VAL A 63 -18.69 -0.89 -9.82
C VAL A 63 -17.47 -0.19 -10.41
N GLN A 64 -16.89 0.72 -9.64
CA GLN A 64 -15.66 1.42 -9.98
C GLN A 64 -14.53 0.96 -9.05
N CYS A 65 -13.32 0.89 -9.60
CA CYS A 65 -12.10 0.79 -8.81
C CYS A 65 -11.60 2.21 -8.51
N VAL A 66 -11.36 2.50 -7.24
CA VAL A 66 -10.81 3.78 -6.79
C VAL A 66 -9.54 3.53 -6.00
N THR A 67 -8.60 4.49 -6.03
CA THR A 67 -7.40 4.38 -5.20
C THR A 67 -7.78 4.32 -3.72
N ALA A 68 -7.33 3.27 -3.03
CA ALA A 68 -7.63 3.08 -1.61
C ALA A 68 -7.12 4.28 -0.77
N ARG A 69 -7.92 4.70 0.21
CA ARG A 69 -7.64 5.88 1.04
C ARG A 69 -6.24 5.82 1.67
N ASN A 70 -5.87 4.67 2.21
CA ASN A 70 -4.56 4.42 2.83
C ASN A 70 -3.36 4.44 1.84
N LYS A 71 -3.62 4.53 0.54
CA LYS A 71 -2.60 4.62 -0.52
C LYS A 71 -2.42 6.05 -1.05
N LEU A 72 -3.36 6.96 -0.79
CA LEU A 72 -3.34 8.32 -1.33
C LEU A 72 -2.13 9.16 -0.91
N ARG A 73 -1.42 8.77 0.15
CA ARG A 73 -0.16 9.41 0.54
C ARG A 73 0.96 9.17 -0.48
N LEU A 74 0.95 8.01 -1.13
CA LEU A 74 2.01 7.54 -2.02
C LEU A 74 1.60 7.49 -3.49
N PHE A 75 0.30 7.45 -3.77
CA PHE A 75 -0.27 7.30 -5.11
C PHE A 75 -1.26 8.41 -5.42
N ASN A 76 -1.43 8.69 -6.70
CA ASN A 76 -2.48 9.57 -7.18
C ASN A 76 -3.87 8.93 -7.01
N ALA A 77 -4.89 9.76 -6.82
CA ALA A 77 -6.27 9.33 -6.91
C ALA A 77 -6.59 8.94 -8.36
N GLN A 78 -6.98 7.70 -8.57
CA GLN A 78 -7.38 7.15 -9.85
C GLN A 78 -8.75 6.52 -9.72
N THR A 79 -9.52 6.52 -10.80
CA THR A 79 -10.82 5.85 -10.89
C THR A 79 -11.00 5.24 -12.25
N PHE A 80 -11.42 3.98 -12.33
CA PHE A 80 -11.70 3.27 -13.58
C PHE A 80 -12.75 2.18 -13.33
N PRO A 81 -13.52 1.73 -14.36
CA PRO A 81 -14.49 0.66 -14.22
C PRO A 81 -13.84 -0.65 -13.78
N ARG A 82 -14.46 -1.37 -12.81
CA ARG A 82 -13.96 -2.69 -12.35
C ARG A 82 -13.94 -3.67 -13.52
N GLU A 83 -15.03 -3.77 -14.25
CA GLU A 83 -15.10 -4.53 -15.49
C GLU A 83 -14.59 -3.69 -16.66
N LYS A 84 -13.66 -4.26 -17.43
CA LYS A 84 -13.12 -3.56 -18.60
C LYS A 84 -14.19 -3.49 -19.70
N PRO A 85 -14.64 -2.29 -20.10
CA PRO A 85 -15.66 -2.16 -21.14
C PRO A 85 -15.18 -2.73 -22.49
N PRO A 86 -16.08 -3.31 -23.29
CA PRO A 86 -15.72 -3.79 -24.63
C PRO A 86 -15.04 -2.71 -25.48
N GLY A 87 -14.01 -3.10 -26.23
CA GLY A 87 -13.24 -2.17 -27.07
C GLY A 87 -12.30 -1.23 -26.31
N THR A 88 -12.15 -1.40 -25.00
CA THR A 88 -11.22 -0.62 -24.18
C THR A 88 -9.82 -1.23 -24.21
N TYR A 89 -8.81 -0.37 -24.37
CA TYR A 89 -7.39 -0.72 -24.18
C TYR A 89 -6.93 -0.10 -22.87
N ARG A 90 -6.60 -0.95 -21.88
CA ARG A 90 -6.28 -0.54 -20.53
C ARG A 90 -4.77 -0.58 -20.30
N ILE A 91 -4.20 0.57 -19.94
CA ILE A 91 -2.78 0.79 -19.72
C ILE A 91 -2.55 1.15 -18.26
N PHE A 92 -1.65 0.46 -17.59
CA PHE A 92 -1.14 0.87 -16.28
C PHE A 92 0.29 1.37 -16.40
N SER A 93 0.55 2.58 -15.91
CA SER A 93 1.89 3.11 -15.75
C SER A 93 2.38 2.81 -14.34
N VAL A 94 3.50 2.10 -14.21
CA VAL A 94 4.05 1.62 -12.93
C VAL A 94 5.47 2.14 -12.76
N GLY A 95 5.82 2.55 -11.55
CA GLY A 95 7.16 3.06 -11.23
C GLY A 95 7.18 3.95 -10.00
N GLY A 96 8.21 4.77 -9.89
CA GLY A 96 8.47 5.65 -8.74
C GLY A 96 7.78 7.02 -8.82
N SER A 97 8.36 8.00 -8.11
CA SER A 97 7.85 9.38 -8.04
C SER A 97 7.78 10.08 -9.40
N THR A 98 8.64 9.72 -10.35
CA THR A 98 8.59 10.25 -11.71
C THR A 98 7.35 9.78 -12.45
N THR A 99 6.98 8.50 -12.30
CA THR A 99 5.73 7.95 -12.85
C THR A 99 4.51 8.57 -12.17
N HIS A 100 4.58 8.76 -10.83
CA HIS A 100 3.57 9.49 -10.08
C HIS A 100 3.31 10.90 -10.66
N GLY A 101 4.36 11.60 -11.10
CA GLY A 101 4.32 12.97 -11.65
C GLY A 101 4.89 14.04 -10.72
N ARG A 102 5.58 13.64 -9.62
CA ARG A 102 6.17 14.62 -8.69
C ARG A 102 7.22 15.49 -9.40
N PRO A 103 7.34 16.78 -9.01
CA PRO A 103 6.71 17.45 -7.86
C PRO A 103 5.27 17.95 -8.12
N TYR A 104 4.71 17.68 -9.25
CA TYR A 104 3.35 18.08 -9.66
C TYR A 104 2.35 16.94 -9.37
N ASP A 105 1.31 16.84 -10.18
CA ASP A 105 0.20 15.88 -10.05
C ASP A 105 0.07 14.94 -11.25
N ASP A 106 -0.94 14.07 -11.22
CA ASP A 106 -1.23 13.11 -12.28
C ASP A 106 -1.47 13.77 -13.64
N ALA A 107 -2.13 14.93 -13.69
CA ALA A 107 -2.47 15.60 -14.94
C ALA A 107 -1.23 16.02 -15.74
N THR A 108 -0.14 16.35 -15.06
CA THR A 108 1.13 16.76 -15.67
C THR A 108 2.17 15.65 -15.76
N SER A 109 1.84 14.45 -15.25
CA SER A 109 2.67 13.26 -15.43
C SER A 109 2.71 12.79 -16.89
N PHE A 110 3.69 11.99 -17.27
CA PHE A 110 3.71 11.40 -18.61
C PHE A 110 2.46 10.51 -18.86
N SER A 111 1.91 9.90 -17.82
CA SER A 111 0.66 9.12 -17.90
C SER A 111 -0.54 10.02 -18.20
N GLY A 112 -0.60 11.19 -17.56
CA GLY A 112 -1.62 12.20 -17.84
C GLY A 112 -1.53 12.71 -19.27
N TRP A 113 -0.33 13.07 -19.74
CA TRP A 113 -0.09 13.48 -21.12
C TRP A 113 -0.42 12.38 -22.12
N LEU A 114 -0.05 11.12 -21.86
CA LEU A 114 -0.39 10.00 -22.72
C LEU A 114 -1.91 9.81 -22.82
N ARG A 115 -2.62 9.96 -21.72
CA ARG A 115 -4.09 9.88 -21.64
C ARG A 115 -4.73 10.91 -22.58
N GLU A 116 -4.31 12.17 -22.47
CA GLU A 116 -4.84 13.24 -23.30
C GLU A 116 -4.42 13.10 -24.79
N TYR A 117 -3.19 12.68 -25.05
CA TYR A 117 -2.71 12.44 -26.40
C TYR A 117 -3.52 11.34 -27.11
N LEU A 118 -3.70 10.19 -26.47
CA LEU A 118 -4.45 9.08 -27.03
C LEU A 118 -5.92 9.45 -27.24
N ARG A 119 -6.52 10.20 -26.32
CA ARG A 119 -7.88 10.70 -26.43
C ARG A 119 -8.05 11.64 -27.62
N ALA A 120 -7.07 12.48 -27.89
CA ALA A 120 -7.13 13.45 -28.97
C ALA A 120 -6.83 12.86 -30.35
N THR A 121 -5.98 11.83 -30.43
CA THR A 121 -5.42 11.32 -31.70
C THR A 121 -5.98 10.00 -32.16
N SER A 122 -6.54 9.19 -31.25
CA SER A 122 -7.02 7.83 -31.57
C SER A 122 -8.43 7.60 -31.07
N THR A 123 -9.39 7.78 -31.98
CA THR A 123 -10.83 7.59 -31.70
C THR A 123 -11.33 6.20 -32.00
N GLU A 124 -10.49 5.30 -32.55
CA GLU A 124 -10.89 3.96 -32.99
C GLU A 124 -11.19 3.00 -31.83
N ARG A 125 -10.70 3.32 -30.63
CA ARG A 125 -10.94 2.54 -29.41
C ARG A 125 -10.98 3.43 -28.18
N ARG A 126 -11.55 2.90 -27.11
CA ARG A 126 -11.51 3.56 -25.80
C ARG A 126 -10.17 3.31 -25.12
N TRP A 127 -9.51 4.37 -24.70
CA TRP A 127 -8.25 4.30 -23.97
C TRP A 127 -8.47 4.57 -22.48
N GLU A 128 -7.93 3.69 -21.64
CA GLU A 128 -7.88 3.88 -20.19
C GLU A 128 -6.40 3.86 -19.76
N VAL A 129 -5.86 5.00 -19.38
CA VAL A 129 -4.49 5.14 -18.89
C VAL A 129 -4.56 5.44 -17.40
N ILE A 130 -4.15 4.48 -16.59
CA ILE A 130 -4.20 4.53 -15.13
C ILE A 130 -2.78 4.70 -14.60
N ASN A 131 -2.55 5.76 -13.83
CA ASN A 131 -1.27 6.02 -13.20
C ASN A 131 -1.18 5.27 -11.86
N ALA A 132 -0.43 4.19 -11.85
CA ALA A 132 -0.09 3.40 -10.68
C ALA A 132 1.37 3.65 -10.21
N GLY A 133 1.90 4.84 -10.48
CA GLY A 133 3.20 5.26 -9.95
C GLY A 133 3.12 5.56 -8.46
N GLY A 134 4.01 4.94 -7.67
CA GLY A 134 4.11 5.13 -6.23
C GLY A 134 5.37 5.90 -5.85
N VAL A 135 5.22 6.89 -4.95
CA VAL A 135 6.38 7.64 -4.45
C VAL A 135 7.37 6.70 -3.76
N SER A 136 8.65 6.81 -4.08
CA SER A 136 9.76 5.97 -3.58
C SER A 136 9.69 4.49 -3.96
N TYR A 137 8.79 4.08 -4.86
CA TYR A 137 8.73 2.69 -5.31
C TYR A 137 9.93 2.34 -6.19
N ALA A 138 10.62 1.26 -5.83
CA ALA A 138 11.62 0.59 -6.65
C ALA A 138 11.01 -0.60 -7.39
N SER A 139 11.80 -1.31 -8.19
CA SER A 139 11.34 -2.39 -9.06
C SER A 139 10.66 -3.52 -8.30
N TYR A 140 11.17 -3.90 -7.12
CA TYR A 140 10.58 -4.96 -6.30
C TYR A 140 9.11 -4.66 -5.93
N ARG A 141 8.83 -3.48 -5.36
CA ARG A 141 7.46 -3.08 -5.04
C ARG A 141 6.60 -2.84 -6.28
N ALA A 142 7.22 -2.36 -7.36
CA ALA A 142 6.54 -2.23 -8.65
C ALA A 142 6.09 -3.59 -9.18
N ALA A 143 6.90 -4.65 -9.05
CA ALA A 143 6.53 -6.01 -9.43
C ALA A 143 5.35 -6.55 -8.58
N LEU A 144 5.41 -6.41 -7.25
CA LEU A 144 4.29 -6.78 -6.37
C LEU A 144 3.00 -6.03 -6.72
N LEU A 145 3.12 -4.77 -7.11
CA LEU A 145 1.99 -3.98 -7.57
C LEU A 145 1.44 -4.50 -8.91
N MET A 146 2.30 -4.83 -9.87
CA MET A 146 1.87 -5.39 -11.15
C MET A 146 1.10 -6.69 -10.97
N GLU A 147 1.51 -7.57 -10.05
CA GLU A 147 0.79 -8.79 -9.70
C GLU A 147 -0.64 -8.49 -9.22
N GLN A 148 -0.82 -7.43 -8.42
CA GLN A 148 -2.15 -6.99 -8.00
C GLN A 148 -2.98 -6.44 -9.17
N LEU A 149 -2.33 -5.75 -10.12
CA LEU A 149 -3.02 -5.07 -11.22
C LEU A 149 -3.49 -6.02 -12.33
N ILE A 150 -2.93 -7.22 -12.45
CA ILE A 150 -3.34 -8.23 -13.45
C ILE A 150 -4.84 -8.53 -13.39
N GLN A 151 -5.44 -8.54 -12.20
CA GLN A 151 -6.88 -8.79 -12.01
C GLN A 151 -7.81 -7.78 -12.71
N TYR A 152 -7.27 -6.63 -13.13
CA TYR A 152 -8.02 -5.58 -13.83
C TYR A 152 -7.85 -5.64 -15.35
N GLU A 153 -7.37 -6.76 -15.89
CA GLU A 153 -7.22 -7.05 -17.31
C GLU A 153 -6.43 -5.97 -18.09
N PRO A 154 -5.19 -5.66 -17.69
CA PRO A 154 -4.34 -4.74 -18.44
C PRO A 154 -4.00 -5.28 -19.83
N ASP A 155 -3.99 -4.41 -20.84
CA ASP A 155 -3.45 -4.72 -22.16
C ASP A 155 -1.97 -4.33 -22.27
N LEU A 156 -1.54 -3.35 -21.45
CA LEU A 156 -0.16 -2.86 -21.46
C LEU A 156 0.25 -2.36 -20.06
N PHE A 157 1.48 -2.70 -19.67
CA PHE A 157 2.20 -2.03 -18.60
C PHE A 157 3.28 -1.13 -19.18
N ILE A 158 3.33 0.14 -18.72
CA ILE A 158 4.44 1.04 -18.95
C ILE A 158 5.23 1.13 -17.65
N ILE A 159 6.46 0.63 -17.66
CA ILE A 159 7.31 0.57 -16.46
C ILE A 159 8.40 1.63 -16.58
N TYR A 160 8.44 2.55 -15.59
CA TYR A 160 9.50 3.53 -15.46
C TYR A 160 10.06 3.51 -14.05
N SER A 161 11.09 2.71 -13.84
CA SER A 161 11.77 2.46 -12.56
C SER A 161 13.28 2.45 -12.77
N GLY A 162 14.06 2.56 -11.68
CA GLY A 162 15.51 2.43 -11.69
C GLY A 162 16.22 3.28 -10.64
N HIS A 163 15.83 4.55 -10.44
CA HIS A 163 16.57 5.43 -9.52
C HIS A 163 16.33 5.16 -8.03
N ASN A 164 15.22 4.50 -7.69
CA ASN A 164 14.87 4.18 -6.28
C ASN A 164 15.52 2.87 -5.78
N GLU A 165 16.16 2.09 -6.63
CA GLU A 165 16.73 0.78 -6.28
C GLU A 165 17.73 0.90 -5.11
N PHE A 166 18.59 1.92 -5.17
CA PHE A 166 19.60 2.18 -4.14
C PHE A 166 19.04 2.83 -2.87
N LEU A 167 17.89 3.50 -2.97
CA LEU A 167 17.23 4.15 -1.84
C LEU A 167 16.37 3.16 -1.05
N GLU A 168 15.75 2.21 -1.74
CA GLU A 168 14.82 1.25 -1.14
C GLU A 168 15.49 0.39 -0.08
N GLU A 169 16.67 -0.17 -0.38
CA GLU A 169 17.42 -0.99 0.57
C GLU A 169 17.77 -0.21 1.84
N ARG A 170 18.24 1.03 1.67
CA ARG A 170 18.61 1.89 2.80
C ARG A 170 17.42 2.32 3.65
N THR A 171 16.27 2.57 3.01
CA THR A 171 15.11 3.18 3.67
C THR A 171 14.15 2.12 4.22
N TYR A 172 14.04 0.98 3.54
CA TYR A 172 13.01 -0.03 3.79
C TYR A 172 13.57 -1.45 3.96
N GLY A 173 14.89 -1.62 4.07
CA GLY A 173 15.52 -2.94 4.23
C GLY A 173 14.91 -3.74 5.38
N ASP A 174 14.67 -3.12 6.53
CA ASP A 174 14.06 -3.76 7.69
C ASP A 174 12.64 -4.31 7.40
N ILE A 175 11.88 -3.66 6.50
CA ILE A 175 10.53 -4.10 6.13
C ILE A 175 10.59 -5.18 5.06
N LYS A 176 11.51 -5.03 4.11
CA LYS A 176 11.73 -5.98 3.01
C LYS A 176 12.13 -7.36 3.53
N ASP A 177 12.91 -7.42 4.60
CA ASP A 177 13.38 -8.66 5.21
C ASP A 177 12.33 -9.37 6.08
N ILE A 178 11.16 -8.76 6.31
CA ILE A 178 10.07 -9.40 7.06
C ILE A 178 9.48 -10.55 6.24
N PRO A 179 9.42 -11.78 6.78
CA PRO A 179 8.82 -12.90 6.08
C PRO A 179 7.37 -12.63 5.64
N GLU A 180 6.99 -13.04 4.45
CA GLU A 180 5.66 -12.77 3.87
C GLU A 180 4.51 -13.22 4.79
N TRP A 181 4.63 -14.36 5.46
CA TRP A 181 3.59 -14.85 6.38
C TRP A 181 3.39 -13.92 7.58
N VAL A 182 4.47 -13.29 8.07
CA VAL A 182 4.38 -12.27 9.15
C VAL A 182 3.66 -11.03 8.63
N LEU A 183 4.01 -10.55 7.42
CA LEU A 183 3.33 -9.44 6.78
C LEU A 183 1.84 -9.70 6.58
N ARG A 184 1.47 -10.92 6.18
CA ARG A 184 0.05 -11.33 6.03
C ARG A 184 -0.71 -11.31 7.35
N ILE A 185 -0.13 -11.87 8.41
CA ILE A 185 -0.76 -11.89 9.74
C ILE A 185 -0.89 -10.46 10.30
N SER A 186 0.17 -9.67 10.23
CA SER A 186 0.16 -8.30 10.74
C SER A 186 -0.78 -7.39 9.93
N THR A 187 -0.89 -7.58 8.61
CA THR A 187 -1.89 -6.91 7.77
C THR A 187 -3.32 -7.27 8.19
N TRP A 188 -3.56 -8.55 8.49
CA TRP A 188 -4.87 -8.97 9.01
C TRP A 188 -5.17 -8.32 10.37
N ALA A 189 -4.22 -8.32 11.29
CA ALA A 189 -4.36 -7.67 12.60
C ALA A 189 -4.58 -6.15 12.48
N ALA A 190 -3.88 -5.47 11.56
CA ALA A 190 -4.02 -4.04 11.33
C ALA A 190 -5.40 -3.61 10.77
N ARG A 191 -6.26 -4.56 10.39
CA ARG A 191 -7.68 -4.33 10.07
C ARG A 191 -8.58 -4.29 11.31
N SER A 192 -8.08 -4.73 12.47
CA SER A 192 -8.81 -4.73 13.73
C SER A 192 -8.65 -3.39 14.46
N ARG A 193 -9.76 -2.82 14.93
CA ARG A 193 -9.76 -1.62 15.76
C ARG A 193 -9.13 -1.87 17.13
N ALA A 194 -9.41 -3.05 17.71
CA ALA A 194 -8.82 -3.47 18.99
C ALA A 194 -7.30 -3.61 18.88
N ALA A 195 -6.79 -4.20 17.80
CA ALA A 195 -5.35 -4.29 17.55
C ALA A 195 -4.71 -2.92 17.35
N THR A 196 -5.40 -1.99 16.68
CA THR A 196 -4.95 -0.60 16.53
C THR A 196 -4.81 0.10 17.88
N LEU A 197 -5.81 0.00 18.76
CA LEU A 197 -5.73 0.60 20.09
C LEU A 197 -4.60 0.01 20.92
N THR A 198 -4.43 -1.30 20.91
CA THR A 198 -3.36 -1.96 21.67
C THR A 198 -1.98 -1.58 21.14
N SER A 199 -1.80 -1.51 19.82
CA SER A 199 -0.52 -1.05 19.23
C SER A 199 -0.22 0.40 19.55
N ASN A 200 -1.21 1.30 19.47
CA ASN A 200 -1.04 2.71 19.82
C ASN A 200 -0.71 2.90 21.32
N ALA A 201 -1.37 2.12 22.20
CA ALA A 201 -1.07 2.14 23.63
C ALA A 201 0.35 1.65 23.93
N ILE A 202 0.79 0.55 23.28
CA ILE A 202 2.14 0.03 23.40
C ILE A 202 3.15 1.05 22.89
N GLN A 203 2.92 1.66 21.73
CA GLN A 203 3.79 2.70 21.17
C GLN A 203 3.87 3.94 22.07
N SER A 204 2.75 4.39 22.65
CA SER A 204 2.74 5.54 23.57
C SER A 204 3.53 5.27 24.84
N VAL A 205 3.48 4.05 25.37
CA VAL A 205 4.29 3.63 26.51
C VAL A 205 5.77 3.48 26.10
N ALA A 206 6.05 2.82 24.96
CA ALA A 206 7.41 2.64 24.48
C ALA A 206 8.10 3.97 24.16
N SER A 207 7.39 4.92 23.57
CA SER A 207 7.91 6.25 23.25
C SER A 207 8.21 7.11 24.48
N SER A 208 7.60 6.80 25.62
CA SER A 208 7.96 7.44 26.89
C SER A 208 9.27 6.93 27.51
N TRP A 209 9.80 5.80 27.00
CA TRP A 209 11.01 5.13 27.49
C TRP A 209 12.17 5.12 26.48
N SER A 210 11.92 5.49 25.22
CA SER A 210 12.89 5.49 24.13
C SER A 210 12.82 6.81 23.36
N GLU A 211 13.95 7.24 22.77
CA GLU A 211 13.88 8.27 21.74
C GLU A 211 12.86 7.84 20.66
N PRO A 212 12.03 8.76 20.16
CA PRO A 212 11.04 8.41 19.17
C PRO A 212 11.72 7.69 18.01
N PRO A 213 11.19 6.54 17.54
CA PRO A 213 11.72 5.89 16.35
C PRO A 213 11.81 6.94 15.27
N ARG A 214 12.95 7.03 14.58
CA ARG A 214 13.10 7.96 13.44
C ARG A 214 11.88 7.72 12.56
N LYS A 215 10.99 8.70 12.51
CA LYS A 215 9.87 8.65 11.57
C LYS A 215 10.51 8.50 10.20
N ASN A 216 10.28 7.36 9.53
CA ASN A 216 10.58 7.18 8.12
C ASN A 216 9.61 8.08 7.32
N GLU A 217 9.76 9.39 7.52
CA GLU A 217 9.01 10.38 6.75
C GLU A 217 9.76 10.56 5.43
N LEU A 218 9.02 10.46 4.35
CA LEU A 218 9.46 10.78 2.99
C LEU A 218 10.18 12.15 2.88
N ASN A 219 9.97 13.03 3.84
CA ASN A 219 10.68 14.31 3.96
C ASN A 219 12.20 14.14 4.18
N ASN A 220 12.64 13.05 4.82
CA ASN A 220 14.07 12.79 5.00
C ASN A 220 14.80 12.42 3.69
N GLU A 221 14.10 11.91 2.68
CA GLU A 221 14.73 11.62 1.39
C GLU A 221 15.15 12.90 0.65
N VAL A 222 14.33 13.95 0.74
CA VAL A 222 14.65 15.25 0.13
C VAL A 222 15.77 15.94 0.89
N ASP A 223 15.76 15.89 2.23
CA ASP A 223 16.77 16.52 3.08
C ASP A 223 18.11 15.78 3.03
N THR A 224 18.12 14.47 2.89
CA THR A 224 19.35 13.68 2.75
C THR A 224 19.97 13.79 1.34
N GLN A 225 19.21 14.11 0.31
CA GLN A 225 19.76 14.38 -1.03
C GLN A 225 20.56 15.70 -1.12
N MET A 226 20.42 16.57 -0.12
CA MET A 226 21.24 17.79 0.01
C MET A 226 22.66 17.52 0.51
N ILE A 227 23.02 16.28 0.85
CA ILE A 227 24.41 15.89 1.14
C ILE A 227 25.19 15.99 -0.16
N GLY A 228 26.15 16.92 -0.25
CA GLY A 228 26.88 17.18 -1.46
C GLY A 228 27.58 15.94 -2.04
N LEU A 229 27.87 15.97 -3.35
CA LEU A 229 28.49 14.88 -4.12
C LEU A 229 29.76 14.28 -3.46
N SER A 230 30.43 15.03 -2.60
CA SER A 230 31.60 14.57 -1.83
C SER A 230 31.30 13.46 -0.81
N ALA A 231 30.04 13.27 -0.42
CA ALA A 231 29.61 12.20 0.50
C ALA A 231 29.20 10.91 -0.25
N TYR A 232 29.06 10.94 -1.56
CA TYR A 232 28.76 9.76 -2.37
C TYR A 232 30.03 8.92 -2.52
N ARG A 233 30.10 7.83 -1.75
CA ARG A 233 31.08 6.77 -1.98
C ARG A 233 30.37 5.64 -2.74
N ARG A 234 31.09 5.07 -3.70
CA ARG A 234 30.64 3.85 -4.36
C ARG A 234 30.53 2.73 -3.31
N ASP A 235 29.36 2.18 -3.17
CA ASP A 235 29.08 1.02 -2.32
C ASP A 235 28.88 -0.20 -3.21
N ASP A 236 29.95 -0.96 -3.39
CA ASP A 236 29.95 -2.14 -4.28
C ASP A 236 29.07 -3.26 -3.70
N ALA A 237 28.92 -3.35 -2.38
CA ALA A 237 28.04 -4.35 -1.74
C ALA A 237 26.55 -4.04 -1.99
N LEU A 238 26.17 -2.76 -1.91
CA LEU A 238 24.83 -2.32 -2.24
C LEU A 238 24.51 -2.54 -3.72
N GLN A 239 25.46 -2.25 -4.60
CA GLN A 239 25.31 -2.51 -6.04
C GLN A 239 25.10 -4.00 -6.34
N GLU A 240 25.86 -4.88 -5.69
CA GLU A 240 25.73 -6.33 -5.87
C GLU A 240 24.37 -6.86 -5.39
N ASN A 241 23.85 -6.31 -4.27
CA ASN A 241 22.53 -6.66 -3.78
C ASN A 241 21.41 -6.22 -4.75
N VAL A 242 21.51 -5.02 -5.29
CA VAL A 242 20.54 -4.50 -6.29
C VAL A 242 20.52 -5.35 -7.57
N LEU A 243 21.68 -5.85 -8.01
CA LEU A 243 21.79 -6.68 -9.22
C LEU A 243 21.34 -8.14 -9.04
N LYS A 244 21.13 -8.60 -7.79
CA LYS A 244 20.64 -9.96 -7.49
C LYS A 244 19.11 -10.08 -7.48
N HIS A 245 18.40 -8.98 -7.57
CA HIS A 245 16.94 -8.86 -7.59
C HIS A 245 16.43 -8.32 -8.92
#